data_efb157e9157d9593523b2e9936545db0
#
_entry.id   efb157e9157d9593523b2e9936545db0
#
_cell.length_a   1.000
_cell.length_b   1.000
_cell.length_c   1.000
_cell.angle_alpha   90.00
_cell.angle_beta   90.00
_cell.angle_gamma   90.00
#
_symmetry.space_group_name_H-M   'P 1'
#
loop_
_entity.id
_entity.type
_entity.pdbx_description
1 polymer ?
#
loop_
_entity_poly.entity_id
_entity_poly.type
_entity_poly.pdbx_seq_one_letter_code
_entity_poly.pdbx_strand_id
1 'polypeptide(L)'
;MHFLEGGGGKGTWGRIGCELEDAWADENDPNYVSEEEAETKAKKETKMKTLVPEMSEEDVRKAVEPLILEYFENNDASEVLFSLQEMLMNLGTHRWMIVSILVELAMDHKPSHREMASTLISDLYQKVISQRDIGKGDSSFIILNSTNIL
;
A
#
# COMPACT_ATOMS: atom_id res chain seq x y z
N MET A 1 -12.44 62.64 28.49
CA MET A 1 -12.60 62.06 27.13
C MET A 1 -11.32 61.43 26.59
N HIS A 2 -10.23 61.81 27.13
CA HIS A 2 -8.95 61.35 26.63
C HIS A 2 -8.61 59.90 27.01
N PHE A 3 -9.25 59.42 28.01
CA PHE A 3 -9.03 58.05 28.49
C PHE A 3 -9.41 56.95 27.49
N LEU A 4 -10.26 57.25 26.55
CA LEU A 4 -10.66 56.31 25.52
C LEU A 4 -9.52 56.00 24.55
N GLU A 5 -8.67 56.95 24.32
CA GLU A 5 -7.53 56.82 23.43
C GLU A 5 -6.39 56.01 24.06
N GLY A 6 -6.23 56.20 25.34
CA GLY A 6 -5.15 55.52 26.04
C GLY A 6 -5.35 54.05 26.29
N GLY A 7 -6.58 53.62 26.40
CA GLY A 7 -6.88 52.27 26.78
C GLY A 7 -6.93 51.27 25.63
N GLY A 8 -7.32 51.71 24.47
CA GLY A 8 -7.66 50.78 23.42
C GLY A 8 -6.54 50.41 22.46
N GLY A 9 -5.59 51.31 22.27
CA GLY A 9 -4.69 51.18 21.14
C GLY A 9 -3.31 50.65 21.44
N LYS A 10 -2.86 50.76 22.66
CA LYS A 10 -1.47 50.45 22.96
C LYS A 10 -1.26 49.01 23.37
N GLY A 11 -0.60 48.30 22.52
CA GLY A 11 0.00 47.02 22.86
C GLY A 11 -0.96 45.88 23.08
N THR A 12 -2.23 46.05 22.76
CA THR A 12 -3.15 44.93 22.86
C THR A 12 -3.05 44.02 21.66
N TRP A 13 -3.53 44.45 20.53
CA TRP A 13 -3.66 43.55 19.38
C TRP A 13 -3.16 44.14 18.06
N GLY A 14 -2.49 45.29 18.12
CA GLY A 14 -2.06 45.95 16.91
C GLY A 14 -3.21 46.46 16.03
N ARG A 15 -2.90 46.81 14.81
CA ARG A 15 -3.91 47.20 13.81
C ARG A 15 -4.57 45.98 13.22
N ILE A 16 -5.82 46.13 12.88
CA ILE A 16 -6.52 45.12 12.07
C ILE A 16 -5.77 44.97 10.74
N GLY A 17 -5.27 43.79 10.47
CA GLY A 17 -4.48 43.46 9.30
C GLY A 17 -2.97 43.35 9.51
N CYS A 18 -2.42 43.82 10.64
CA CYS A 18 -1.00 43.61 10.96
C CYS A 18 -0.62 42.12 11.12
N GLU A 19 -1.56 41.31 11.46
CA GLU A 19 -1.37 39.85 11.55
C GLU A 19 -0.94 39.23 10.21
N LEU A 20 -1.38 39.83 9.10
CA LEU A 20 -0.96 39.38 7.77
C LEU A 20 0.44 39.85 7.40
N GLU A 21 0.86 40.99 7.95
CA GLU A 21 2.21 41.52 7.71
C GLU A 21 3.25 40.75 8.54
N ASP A 22 2.91 40.39 9.76
CA ASP A 22 3.77 39.59 10.63
C ASP A 22 3.88 38.12 10.21
N ALA A 23 2.99 37.66 9.35
CA ALA A 23 3.05 36.30 8.76
C ALA A 23 4.17 36.16 7.74
N TRP A 24 4.83 37.25 7.35
CA TRP A 24 6.04 37.16 6.55
C TRP A 24 7.18 36.68 7.44
N ALA A 25 7.39 35.42 7.43
CA ALA A 25 8.45 34.83 8.20
C ALA A 25 9.79 35.42 7.79
N ASP A 26 10.52 35.97 8.78
CA ASP A 26 11.90 36.39 8.60
C ASP A 26 12.74 35.16 8.20
N GLU A 27 13.57 35.32 7.20
CA GLU A 27 14.53 34.26 6.76
C GLU A 27 15.40 33.75 7.91
N ASN A 28 15.58 34.58 8.96
CA ASN A 28 16.31 34.19 10.15
C ASN A 28 15.45 33.54 11.25
N ASP A 29 14.13 33.41 11.03
CA ASP A 29 13.27 32.71 11.96
C ASP A 29 13.61 31.21 11.91
N PRO A 30 13.96 30.60 13.05
CA PRO A 30 14.24 29.16 13.09
C PRO A 30 13.06 28.28 12.66
N ASN A 31 11.87 28.85 12.57
CA ASN A 31 10.68 28.16 12.07
C ASN A 31 10.33 28.53 10.62
N TYR A 32 11.20 29.32 9.96
CA TYR A 32 11.03 29.67 8.56
C TYR A 32 11.28 28.45 7.67
N VAL A 33 10.30 28.11 6.87
CA VAL A 33 10.39 27.04 5.88
C VAL A 33 10.25 27.68 4.49
N SER A 34 11.31 27.65 3.69
CA SER A 34 11.24 28.13 2.32
C SER A 34 10.23 27.30 1.50
N GLU A 35 9.65 27.89 0.49
CA GLU A 35 8.68 27.19 -0.38
C GLU A 35 9.28 25.90 -0.97
N GLU A 36 10.58 25.92 -1.30
CA GLU A 36 11.29 24.74 -1.78
C GLU A 36 11.39 23.62 -0.72
N GLU A 37 11.63 23.98 0.54
CA GLU A 37 11.67 23.03 1.64
C GLU A 37 10.26 22.53 2.01
N ALA A 38 9.24 23.38 1.90
CA ALA A 38 7.86 22.99 2.10
C ALA A 38 7.41 21.96 1.05
N GLU A 39 7.79 22.14 -0.21
CA GLU A 39 7.49 21.17 -1.27
C GLU A 39 8.24 19.83 -1.07
N THR A 40 9.49 19.90 -0.60
CA THR A 40 10.26 18.68 -0.33
C THR A 40 9.74 17.95 0.91
N LYS A 41 9.29 18.67 1.94
CA LYS A 41 8.62 18.07 3.10
C LYS A 41 7.27 17.46 2.72
N ALA A 42 6.45 18.16 1.95
CA ALA A 42 5.19 17.65 1.45
C ALA A 42 5.40 16.39 0.59
N LYS A 43 6.43 16.36 -0.26
CA LYS A 43 6.81 15.16 -1.02
C LYS A 43 7.36 14.04 -0.16
N LYS A 44 8.04 14.35 0.95
CA LYS A 44 8.48 13.35 1.94
C LYS A 44 7.32 12.83 2.79
N GLU A 45 6.38 13.69 3.17
CA GLU A 45 5.20 13.29 3.92
C GLU A 45 4.24 12.43 3.09
N THR A 46 4.09 12.71 1.80
CA THR A 46 3.35 11.84 0.89
C THR A 46 4.06 10.48 0.65
N LYS A 47 5.34 10.39 0.94
CA LYS A 47 6.09 9.12 0.93
C LYS A 47 6.12 8.42 2.29
N MET A 48 5.64 9.02 3.34
CA MET A 48 5.26 8.32 4.56
C MET A 48 4.01 7.48 4.27
N LYS A 49 4.23 6.43 3.49
CA LYS A 49 3.29 5.33 3.39
C LYS A 49 2.99 4.88 4.79
N THR A 50 1.73 4.82 5.12
CA THR A 50 1.22 4.05 6.24
C THR A 50 2.14 2.88 6.44
N LEU A 51 2.84 2.85 7.56
CA LEU A 51 3.62 1.69 7.99
C LEU A 51 2.64 0.57 8.37
N VAL A 52 1.93 0.07 7.37
CA VAL A 52 1.26 -1.20 7.50
C VAL A 52 2.40 -2.22 7.43
N PRO A 53 2.67 -2.98 8.48
CA PRO A 53 3.71 -3.98 8.43
C PRO A 53 3.40 -4.97 7.31
N GLU A 54 4.35 -5.17 6.41
CA GLU A 54 4.22 -6.20 5.39
C GLU A 54 4.07 -7.56 6.07
N MET A 55 3.16 -8.38 5.57
CA MET A 55 2.98 -9.73 6.05
C MET A 55 4.24 -10.55 5.75
N SER A 56 4.62 -11.43 6.67
CA SER A 56 5.69 -12.39 6.40
C SER A 56 5.24 -13.41 5.33
N GLU A 57 6.19 -14.06 4.68
CA GLU A 57 5.89 -15.09 3.67
C GLU A 57 4.99 -16.20 4.22
N GLU A 58 5.20 -16.60 5.46
CA GLU A 58 4.39 -17.62 6.13
C GLU A 58 2.95 -17.14 6.36
N ASP A 59 2.78 -15.89 6.75
CA ASP A 59 1.45 -15.32 6.99
C ASP A 59 0.69 -15.12 5.68
N VAL A 60 1.38 -14.73 4.61
CA VAL A 60 0.81 -14.66 3.26
C VAL A 60 0.32 -16.03 2.82
N ARG A 61 1.13 -17.08 3.01
CA ARG A 61 0.74 -18.45 2.67
C ARG A 61 -0.49 -18.89 3.45
N LYS A 62 -0.50 -18.71 4.76
CA LYS A 62 -1.64 -19.05 5.63
C LYS A 62 -2.94 -18.31 5.28
N ALA A 63 -2.82 -17.10 4.76
CA ALA A 63 -3.98 -16.31 4.36
C ALA A 63 -4.49 -16.67 2.97
N VAL A 64 -3.59 -16.90 2.01
CA VAL A 64 -3.92 -17.13 0.59
C VAL A 64 -4.34 -18.58 0.32
N GLU A 65 -3.69 -19.55 0.95
CA GLU A 65 -3.96 -20.98 0.74
C GLU A 65 -5.44 -21.35 0.93
N PRO A 66 -6.11 -21.00 2.06
CA PRO A 66 -7.51 -21.34 2.25
C PRO A 66 -8.42 -20.64 1.23
N LEU A 67 -8.13 -19.42 0.81
CA LEU A 67 -8.90 -18.71 -0.21
C LEU A 67 -8.87 -19.41 -1.56
N ILE A 68 -7.72 -19.96 -1.94
CA ILE A 68 -7.56 -20.71 -3.19
C ILE A 68 -8.28 -22.05 -3.10
N LEU A 69 -8.20 -22.74 -1.98
CA LEU A 69 -8.91 -24.01 -1.78
C LEU A 69 -10.43 -23.80 -1.84
N GLU A 70 -10.93 -22.76 -1.21
CA GLU A 70 -12.34 -22.39 -1.28
C GLU A 70 -12.79 -22.05 -2.71
N TYR A 71 -11.93 -21.35 -3.48
CA TYR A 71 -12.17 -21.11 -4.90
C TYR A 71 -12.29 -22.41 -5.71
N PHE A 72 -11.47 -23.39 -5.42
CA PHE A 72 -11.52 -24.69 -6.11
C PHE A 72 -12.81 -25.46 -5.80
N GLU A 73 -13.43 -25.20 -4.66
CA GLU A 73 -14.72 -25.80 -4.29
C GLU A 73 -15.90 -25.04 -4.85
N ASN A 74 -15.90 -23.71 -4.69
CA ASN A 74 -17.04 -22.84 -4.99
C ASN A 74 -16.99 -22.27 -6.42
N ASN A 75 -15.81 -22.21 -7.03
CA ASN A 75 -15.57 -21.57 -8.33
C ASN A 75 -15.97 -20.07 -8.36
N ASP A 76 -15.87 -19.38 -7.23
CA ASP A 76 -16.18 -17.95 -7.12
C ASP A 76 -14.89 -17.12 -7.12
N ALA A 77 -14.50 -16.65 -8.30
CA ALA A 77 -13.34 -15.78 -8.47
C ALA A 77 -13.55 -14.39 -7.87
N SER A 78 -14.79 -13.94 -7.74
CA SER A 78 -15.10 -12.61 -7.22
C SER A 78 -14.76 -12.48 -5.74
N GLU A 79 -15.02 -13.51 -4.96
CA GLU A 79 -14.70 -13.57 -3.54
C GLU A 79 -13.20 -13.54 -3.30
N VAL A 80 -12.46 -14.35 -4.03
CA VAL A 80 -10.99 -14.37 -3.96
C VAL A 80 -10.41 -13.01 -4.35
N LEU A 81 -10.92 -12.43 -5.44
CA LEU A 81 -10.49 -11.13 -5.91
C LEU A 81 -10.70 -10.05 -4.85
N PHE A 82 -11.88 -10.04 -4.22
CA PHE A 82 -12.22 -9.08 -3.17
C PHE A 82 -11.31 -9.24 -1.95
N SER A 83 -11.15 -10.45 -1.45
CA SER A 83 -10.30 -10.76 -0.30
C SER A 83 -8.82 -10.40 -0.55
N LEU A 84 -8.31 -10.70 -1.75
CA LEU A 84 -6.95 -10.35 -2.11
C LEU A 84 -6.76 -8.83 -2.29
N GLN A 85 -7.76 -8.12 -2.79
CA GLN A 85 -7.72 -6.66 -2.88
C GLN A 85 -7.69 -5.99 -1.51
N GLU A 86 -8.43 -6.52 -0.54
CA GLU A 86 -8.40 -6.03 0.84
C GLU A 86 -7.03 -6.24 1.47
N MET A 87 -6.40 -7.37 1.21
CA MET A 87 -5.05 -7.67 1.71
C MET A 87 -3.92 -7.02 0.92
N LEU A 88 -4.21 -6.35 -0.19
CA LEU A 88 -3.19 -5.86 -1.14
C LEU A 88 -2.15 -4.95 -0.50
N MET A 89 -2.57 -4.13 0.46
CA MET A 89 -1.70 -3.22 1.20
C MET A 89 -0.71 -3.98 2.09
N ASN A 90 -1.15 -5.09 2.66
CA ASN A 90 -0.35 -5.89 3.58
C ASN A 90 0.58 -6.87 2.86
N LEU A 91 0.22 -7.25 1.63
CA LEU A 91 1.03 -8.14 0.80
C LEU A 91 2.34 -7.50 0.32
N GLY A 92 2.35 -6.17 0.15
CA GLY A 92 3.55 -5.42 -0.24
C GLY A 92 4.29 -6.03 -1.43
N THR A 93 5.51 -6.48 -1.18
CA THR A 93 6.38 -7.12 -2.18
C THR A 93 6.10 -8.61 -2.41
N HIS A 94 5.28 -9.25 -1.59
CA HIS A 94 5.00 -10.69 -1.61
C HIS A 94 3.84 -11.12 -2.54
N ARG A 95 3.32 -10.22 -3.37
CA ARG A 95 2.21 -10.53 -4.30
C ARG A 95 2.49 -11.69 -5.23
N TRP A 96 3.73 -11.89 -5.62
CA TRP A 96 4.16 -13.01 -6.45
C TRP A 96 3.86 -14.38 -5.81
N MET A 97 3.79 -14.45 -4.47
CA MET A 97 3.48 -15.68 -3.76
C MET A 97 2.08 -16.18 -4.05
N ILE A 98 1.13 -15.30 -4.37
CA ILE A 98 -0.23 -15.69 -4.76
C ILE A 98 -0.18 -16.62 -5.96
N VAL A 99 0.61 -16.27 -6.97
CA VAL A 99 0.78 -17.09 -8.19
C VAL A 99 1.47 -18.40 -7.86
N SER A 100 2.53 -18.38 -7.07
CA SER A 100 3.28 -19.57 -6.68
C SER A 100 2.40 -20.58 -5.91
N ILE A 101 1.66 -20.11 -4.91
CA ILE A 101 0.75 -20.93 -4.11
C ILE A 101 -0.39 -21.49 -4.99
N LEU A 102 -0.95 -20.66 -5.85
CA LEU A 102 -2.04 -21.05 -6.75
C LEU A 102 -1.59 -22.17 -7.71
N VAL A 103 -0.42 -22.04 -8.30
CA VAL A 103 0.14 -23.06 -9.20
C VAL A 103 0.48 -24.32 -8.44
N GLU A 104 1.10 -24.22 -7.27
CA GLU A 104 1.44 -25.35 -6.40
C GLU A 104 0.19 -26.17 -6.06
N LEU A 105 -0.85 -25.53 -5.55
CA LEU A 105 -2.12 -26.20 -5.20
C LEU A 105 -2.84 -26.78 -6.42
N ALA A 106 -2.79 -26.08 -7.55
CA ALA A 106 -3.39 -26.58 -8.78
C ALA A 106 -2.69 -27.82 -9.32
N MET A 107 -1.38 -27.93 -9.11
CA MET A 107 -0.60 -29.12 -9.51
C MET A 107 -0.84 -30.30 -8.59
N ASP A 108 -1.03 -30.08 -7.31
CA ASP A 108 -1.26 -31.12 -6.30
C ASP A 108 -2.67 -31.71 -6.38
N HIS A 109 -3.59 -30.98 -6.98
CA HIS A 109 -5.00 -31.36 -7.06
C HIS A 109 -5.40 -31.87 -8.46
N LYS A 110 -6.70 -31.93 -8.70
CA LYS A 110 -7.29 -32.47 -9.94
C LYS A 110 -6.91 -31.64 -11.16
N PRO A 111 -6.87 -32.23 -12.37
CA PRO A 111 -6.59 -31.50 -13.63
C PRO A 111 -7.50 -30.28 -13.86
N SER A 112 -8.78 -30.37 -13.44
CA SER A 112 -9.73 -29.25 -13.56
C SER A 112 -9.29 -28.01 -12.76
N HIS A 113 -8.57 -28.20 -11.64
CA HIS A 113 -8.07 -27.07 -10.85
C HIS A 113 -6.97 -26.29 -11.56
N ARG A 114 -6.27 -26.90 -12.51
CA ARG A 114 -5.29 -26.18 -13.36
C ARG A 114 -5.96 -25.18 -14.29
N GLU A 115 -7.10 -25.57 -14.87
CA GLU A 115 -7.90 -24.66 -15.69
C GLU A 115 -8.51 -23.53 -14.86
N MET A 116 -9.04 -23.86 -13.68
CA MET A 116 -9.53 -22.87 -12.72
C MET A 116 -8.43 -21.89 -12.30
N ALA A 117 -7.24 -22.42 -12.00
CA ALA A 117 -6.08 -21.58 -11.65
C ALA A 117 -5.69 -20.63 -12.78
N SER A 118 -5.66 -21.11 -14.02
CA SER A 118 -5.38 -20.28 -15.19
C SER A 118 -6.41 -19.17 -15.36
N THR A 119 -7.69 -19.48 -15.17
CA THR A 119 -8.77 -18.50 -15.22
C THR A 119 -8.61 -17.46 -14.11
N LEU A 120 -8.35 -17.90 -12.88
CA LEU A 120 -8.15 -17.02 -11.74
C LEU A 120 -6.93 -16.09 -11.94
N ILE A 121 -5.82 -16.59 -12.47
CA ILE A 121 -4.65 -15.74 -12.79
C ILE A 121 -5.03 -14.66 -13.79
N SER A 122 -5.83 -14.99 -14.81
CA SER A 122 -6.31 -14.03 -15.80
C SER A 122 -7.21 -12.95 -15.18
N ASP A 123 -8.07 -13.33 -14.23
CA ASP A 123 -8.96 -12.40 -13.53
C ASP A 123 -8.21 -11.51 -12.53
N LEU A 124 -7.19 -12.04 -11.89
CA LEU A 124 -6.33 -11.31 -10.97
C LEU A 124 -5.34 -10.38 -11.68
N TYR A 125 -5.05 -10.67 -12.95
CA TYR A 125 -4.09 -9.89 -13.73
C TYR A 125 -4.51 -8.42 -13.83
N GLN A 126 -3.57 -7.52 -13.59
CA GLN A 126 -3.75 -6.07 -13.52
C GLN A 126 -4.59 -5.55 -12.34
N LYS A 127 -5.37 -6.37 -11.69
CA LYS A 127 -6.18 -5.95 -10.53
C LYS A 127 -5.43 -6.14 -9.21
N VAL A 128 -4.78 -7.28 -9.06
CA VAL A 128 -4.05 -7.67 -7.86
C VAL A 128 -2.59 -7.98 -8.17
N ILE A 129 -2.34 -8.72 -9.22
CA ILE A 129 -1.01 -9.17 -9.66
C ILE A 129 -0.58 -8.48 -10.95
N SER A 130 0.72 -8.24 -11.05
CA SER A 130 1.36 -7.67 -12.23
C SER A 130 2.12 -8.74 -13.01
N GLN A 131 2.55 -8.41 -14.22
CA GLN A 131 3.39 -9.31 -15.02
C GLN A 131 4.69 -9.70 -14.31
N ARG A 132 5.24 -8.81 -13.49
CA ARG A 132 6.43 -9.10 -12.67
C ARG A 132 6.15 -10.15 -11.61
N ASP A 133 4.99 -10.11 -11.01
CA ASP A 133 4.59 -11.05 -9.95
C ASP A 133 4.38 -12.44 -10.55
N ILE A 134 3.82 -12.53 -11.75
CA ILE A 134 3.68 -13.80 -12.48
C ILE A 134 5.05 -14.39 -12.77
N GLY A 135 5.95 -13.64 -13.39
CA GLY A 135 7.29 -14.12 -13.70
C GLY A 135 8.10 -14.54 -12.48
N LYS A 136 7.93 -13.88 -11.36
CA LYS A 136 8.58 -14.22 -10.11
C LYS A 136 7.99 -15.46 -9.46
N GLY A 137 6.66 -15.59 -9.49
CA GLY A 137 5.95 -16.76 -8.99
C GLY A 137 6.32 -18.05 -9.73
N ASP A 138 6.36 -18.02 -11.05
CA ASP A 138 6.77 -19.15 -11.89
C ASP A 138 8.23 -19.54 -11.61
N SER A 139 9.13 -18.58 -11.51
CA SER A 139 10.53 -18.84 -11.22
C SER A 139 10.73 -19.49 -9.85
N SER A 140 9.99 -19.06 -8.85
CA SER A 140 10.05 -19.65 -7.51
C SER A 140 9.52 -21.08 -7.49
N PHE A 141 8.45 -21.37 -8.23
CA PHE A 141 7.90 -22.71 -8.37
C PHE A 141 8.89 -23.66 -9.05
N ILE A 142 9.58 -23.24 -10.10
CA ILE A 142 10.59 -24.03 -10.80
C ILE A 142 11.77 -24.36 -9.88
N ILE A 143 12.23 -23.40 -9.08
CA ILE A 143 13.34 -23.57 -8.13
C ILE A 143 12.95 -24.58 -7.04
N LEU A 144 11.75 -24.47 -6.46
CA LEU A 144 11.27 -25.39 -5.43
C LEU A 144 11.18 -26.82 -5.94
N ASN A 145 10.68 -27.04 -7.16
CA ASN A 145 10.59 -28.35 -7.76
C ASN A 145 11.94 -28.93 -8.17
N SER A 146 12.89 -28.08 -8.54
CA SER A 146 14.26 -28.52 -8.84
C SER A 146 15.02 -29.03 -7.62
N THR A 147 14.68 -28.53 -6.43
CA THR A 147 15.28 -28.94 -5.16
C THR A 147 14.69 -30.26 -4.63
N ASN A 148 13.49 -30.60 -5.05
CA ASN A 148 12.79 -31.84 -4.63
C ASN A 148 13.09 -33.05 -5.52
N ILE A 149 13.92 -32.93 -6.55
CA ILE A 149 14.31 -34.02 -7.46
C ILE A 149 15.59 -34.76 -6.98
N LEU A 150 16.09 -34.36 -5.84
CA LEU A 150 17.16 -35.07 -5.14
C LEU A 150 16.60 -35.78 -3.93
#